data_5560fe357fda0330210827c0c1c43cb6
#
_entry.id   5560fe357fda0330210827c0c1c43cb6
#
_cell.length_a   1.000
_cell.length_b   1.000
_cell.length_c   1.000
_cell.angle_alpha   90.00
_cell.angle_beta   90.00
_cell.angle_gamma   90.00
#
_symmetry.space_group_name_H-M   'P 1'
#
loop_
_entity.id
_entity.type
_entity.pdbx_description
1 polymer ?
#
loop_
_entity_poly.entity_id
_entity_poly.type
_entity_poly.pdbx_seq_one_letter_code
_entity_poly.pdbx_strand_id
1 'polypeptide(L)'
;SGIRGRGGAGFPTGKKWKFASGNRGEVQKYVCCNADEGDPGAFMDRSILEGDPHSVFEAMAIAGYAIGADQGYIYVRAEYPIAVNRLEIALKQAREYGLIGKDIFGTGFNFDIDLRLGAGAFVCGEETALLTSIEGNRGEPHPRPPFPAVKGLFGCPTILNNVETYANIPVIFNKGPEWFSSLGTELSPGTKVFALGGKINNTGLVEVPMGTTLRDVVENIGGGVPNGKKFKAAQTGGPSGGCIPSTYYDIPIDFENLKSIGCMMGSGGLIVMDEDSCMVDIAKFFLEFTVSESCGKCTPCRVGTKRMLEILTRISEGKGEMEDLEKLEELANFIQTNSLCGLGQTAPNPVLSTMRFFRDEYVAHIKDKTCPAGVCKKLLKYSIIEEKCKGCTLCARNCPVDAISGAVKTPHVIDTAKCIKCGACMDNCRFGAIIRK
;
A
#
# COMPACT_ATOMS: atom_id res chain seq x y z
N SER A 1 -2.77 19.18 19.41
CA SER A 1 -2.21 19.11 18.05
C SER A 1 -3.18 18.48 17.04
N GLY A 2 -4.08 17.62 17.47
CA GLY A 2 -5.00 16.90 16.59
C GLY A 2 -4.34 15.82 15.72
N ILE A 3 -3.10 15.42 15.99
CA ILE A 3 -2.41 14.40 15.18
C ILE A 3 -3.22 13.12 15.10
N ARG A 4 -3.36 12.61 13.89
CA ARG A 4 -3.99 11.33 13.58
C ARG A 4 -2.94 10.30 13.18
N GLY A 5 -3.20 9.03 13.42
CA GLY A 5 -2.29 7.94 13.09
C GLY A 5 -1.89 7.93 11.61
N ARG A 6 -0.59 7.82 11.34
CA ARG A 6 0.01 7.84 9.99
C ARG A 6 0.11 6.46 9.34
N GLY A 7 -0.25 5.40 10.07
CA GLY A 7 -0.26 4.02 9.55
C GLY A 7 -1.46 3.66 8.66
N GLY A 8 -2.32 4.62 8.31
CA GLY A 8 -3.36 4.43 7.29
C GLY A 8 -4.79 4.74 7.72
N ALA A 9 -5.23 4.29 8.90
CA ALA A 9 -6.61 4.45 9.35
C ALA A 9 -6.94 5.84 9.89
N GLY A 10 -5.94 6.67 10.21
CA GLY A 10 -6.13 8.03 10.68
C GLY A 10 -6.86 8.17 12.01
N PHE A 11 -6.76 7.21 12.92
CA PHE A 11 -7.40 7.33 14.24
C PHE A 11 -6.68 8.41 15.08
N PRO A 12 -7.42 9.29 15.81
CA PRO A 12 -6.79 10.34 16.64
C PRO A 12 -5.89 9.77 17.73
N THR A 13 -4.60 10.11 17.67
CA THR A 13 -3.54 9.53 18.55
C THR A 13 -3.80 9.85 20.02
N GLY A 14 -4.12 11.10 20.35
CA GLY A 14 -4.41 11.52 21.72
C GLY A 14 -5.61 10.78 22.33
N LYS A 15 -6.64 10.49 21.54
CA LYS A 15 -7.79 9.68 22.01
C LYS A 15 -7.37 8.25 22.36
N LYS A 16 -6.52 7.63 21.52
CA LYS A 16 -5.98 6.28 21.77
C LYS A 16 -5.22 6.24 23.09
N TRP A 17 -4.33 7.22 23.31
CA TRP A 17 -3.56 7.31 24.57
C TRP A 17 -4.46 7.55 25.77
N LYS A 18 -5.47 8.43 25.66
CA LYS A 18 -6.45 8.68 26.72
C LYS A 18 -7.22 7.42 27.10
N PHE A 19 -7.58 6.54 26.18
CA PHE A 19 -8.25 5.28 26.50
C PHE A 19 -7.36 4.36 27.34
N ALA A 20 -6.07 4.24 27.00
CA ALA A 20 -5.14 3.42 27.75
C ALA A 20 -4.79 4.03 29.11
N SER A 21 -4.66 5.36 29.23
CA SER A 21 -4.36 6.03 30.50
C SER A 21 -5.52 5.91 31.50
N GLY A 22 -6.76 5.82 31.01
CA GLY A 22 -7.96 5.72 31.86
C GLY A 22 -8.10 4.41 32.63
N ASN A 23 -7.36 3.38 32.29
CA ASN A 23 -7.29 2.15 33.07
C ASN A 23 -6.47 2.41 34.35
N ARG A 24 -7.16 2.81 35.43
CA ARG A 24 -6.57 3.11 36.73
C ARG A 24 -6.32 1.82 37.51
N GLY A 25 -5.14 1.65 38.03
CA GLY A 25 -4.67 0.54 38.86
C GLY A 25 -3.18 0.29 38.62
N GLU A 26 -2.53 -0.49 39.46
CA GLU A 26 -1.18 -1.00 39.26
C GLU A 26 -1.15 -2.13 38.21
N VAL A 27 -1.70 -1.85 37.01
CA VAL A 27 -1.72 -2.79 35.91
C VAL A 27 -0.59 -2.42 34.95
N GLN A 28 0.25 -3.41 34.61
CA GLN A 28 1.26 -3.26 33.58
C GLN A 28 0.63 -2.69 32.29
N LYS A 29 1.32 -1.74 31.67
CA LYS A 29 0.91 -1.18 30.37
C LYS A 29 2.08 -1.23 29.40
N TYR A 30 1.77 -1.27 28.12
CA TYR A 30 2.78 -1.37 27.07
C TYR A 30 2.63 -0.29 26.02
N VAL A 31 3.79 0.11 25.46
CA VAL A 31 3.87 1.00 24.30
C VAL A 31 4.47 0.22 23.13
N CYS A 32 3.75 0.07 22.05
CA CYS A 32 4.24 -0.62 20.86
C CYS A 32 4.41 0.34 19.68
N CYS A 33 5.51 0.19 18.96
CA CYS A 33 5.76 0.84 17.68
C CYS A 33 5.57 -0.19 16.56
N ASN A 34 4.63 0.10 15.67
CA ASN A 34 4.44 -0.69 14.45
C ASN A 34 5.41 -0.19 13.38
N ALA A 35 6.45 -0.97 13.15
CA ALA A 35 7.43 -0.79 12.08
C ALA A 35 7.36 -1.95 11.06
N ASP A 36 6.20 -2.61 10.95
CA ASP A 36 5.91 -3.62 9.94
C ASP A 36 5.36 -2.96 8.68
N GLU A 37 6.23 -2.27 7.94
CA GLU A 37 5.92 -1.56 6.71
C GLU A 37 5.90 -2.55 5.54
N GLY A 38 4.73 -3.10 5.24
CA GLY A 38 4.55 -4.16 4.24
C GLY A 38 3.88 -3.72 2.94
N ASP A 39 3.38 -2.49 2.83
CA ASP A 39 2.74 -1.98 1.61
C ASP A 39 3.73 -1.95 0.43
N PRO A 40 3.36 -2.50 -0.75
CA PRO A 40 4.23 -2.44 -1.93
C PRO A 40 4.61 -1.01 -2.30
N GLY A 41 5.91 -0.72 -2.29
CA GLY A 41 6.46 0.60 -2.62
C GLY A 41 6.55 1.59 -1.46
N ALA A 42 6.06 1.28 -0.27
CA ALA A 42 6.21 2.10 0.93
C ALA A 42 7.57 1.86 1.61
N PHE A 43 8.27 2.95 2.00
CA PHE A 43 9.55 2.89 2.71
C PHE A 43 9.81 4.13 3.59
N MET A 44 8.76 4.86 3.97
CA MET A 44 8.86 6.06 4.83
C MET A 44 9.25 5.70 6.25
N ASP A 45 8.67 4.66 6.83
CA ASP A 45 8.97 4.21 8.19
C ASP A 45 10.41 3.68 8.28
N ARG A 46 10.82 2.89 7.30
CA ARG A 46 12.21 2.44 7.13
C ARG A 46 13.18 3.62 7.13
N SER A 47 12.89 4.66 6.37
CA SER A 47 13.76 5.84 6.24
C SER A 47 13.92 6.59 7.57
N ILE A 48 12.87 6.69 8.37
CA ILE A 48 12.91 7.27 9.73
C ILE A 48 13.81 6.40 10.64
N LEU A 49 13.59 5.09 10.65
CA LEU A 49 14.35 4.18 11.51
C LEU A 49 15.85 4.11 11.13
N GLU A 50 16.19 4.28 9.86
CA GLU A 50 17.57 4.33 9.39
C GLU A 50 18.23 5.68 9.62
N GLY A 51 17.45 6.78 9.57
CA GLY A 51 17.95 8.15 9.63
C GLY A 51 17.92 8.78 11.02
N ASP A 52 16.82 8.60 11.75
CA ASP A 52 16.62 9.20 13.09
C ASP A 52 15.79 8.28 14.01
N PRO A 53 16.35 7.15 14.46
CA PRO A 53 15.66 6.24 15.37
C PRO A 53 15.41 6.86 16.75
N HIS A 54 16.22 7.84 17.19
CA HIS A 54 16.08 8.47 18.50
C HIS A 54 14.79 9.26 18.63
N SER A 55 14.28 9.88 17.58
CA SER A 55 12.98 10.55 17.60
C SER A 55 11.82 9.59 17.93
N VAL A 56 11.93 8.34 17.47
CA VAL A 56 10.93 7.30 17.80
C VAL A 56 11.04 6.88 19.27
N PHE A 57 12.26 6.74 19.81
CA PHE A 57 12.45 6.38 21.22
C PHE A 57 11.95 7.46 22.16
N GLU A 58 12.26 8.72 21.87
CA GLU A 58 11.75 9.89 22.60
C GLU A 58 10.22 9.88 22.62
N ALA A 59 9.59 9.71 21.46
CA ALA A 59 8.15 9.63 21.34
C ALA A 59 7.53 8.48 22.12
N MET A 60 8.16 7.31 22.11
CA MET A 60 7.70 6.14 22.86
C MET A 60 7.84 6.37 24.39
N ALA A 61 8.92 7.00 24.84
CA ALA A 61 9.09 7.38 26.25
C ALA A 61 8.04 8.42 26.69
N ILE A 62 7.76 9.43 25.88
CA ILE A 62 6.68 10.39 26.12
C ILE A 62 5.32 9.68 26.22
N ALA A 63 5.06 8.75 25.32
CA ALA A 63 3.84 7.96 25.35
C ALA A 63 3.75 7.07 26.58
N GLY A 64 4.87 6.45 26.97
CA GLY A 64 5.00 5.65 28.20
C GLY A 64 4.68 6.47 29.43
N TYR A 65 5.26 7.66 29.56
CA TYR A 65 4.97 8.61 30.63
C TYR A 65 3.48 9.00 30.67
N ALA A 66 2.91 9.31 29.50
CA ALA A 66 1.51 9.76 29.39
C ALA A 66 0.50 8.69 29.80
N ILE A 67 0.77 7.42 29.59
CA ILE A 67 -0.16 6.33 29.92
C ILE A 67 0.20 5.56 31.19
N GLY A 68 1.41 5.79 31.74
CA GLY A 68 1.95 5.07 32.90
C GLY A 68 2.47 3.67 32.50
N ALA A 69 3.17 3.55 31.39
CA ALA A 69 3.87 2.35 30.96
C ALA A 69 5.37 2.47 31.20
N ASP A 70 6.03 1.37 31.53
CA ASP A 70 7.47 1.27 31.75
C ASP A 70 8.20 0.42 30.71
N GLN A 71 7.46 -0.23 29.80
CA GLN A 71 8.00 -1.10 28.77
C GLN A 71 7.44 -0.79 27.37
N GLY A 72 8.34 -0.66 26.41
CA GLY A 72 8.05 -0.52 25.00
C GLY A 72 8.57 -1.66 24.13
N TYR A 73 7.95 -1.87 22.97
CA TYR A 73 8.38 -2.81 21.93
C TYR A 73 8.34 -2.13 20.58
N ILE A 74 9.43 -2.25 19.81
CA ILE A 74 9.45 -1.90 18.39
C ILE A 74 9.37 -3.19 17.58
N TYR A 75 8.30 -3.37 16.85
CA TYR A 75 8.12 -4.52 15.94
C TYR A 75 8.55 -4.11 14.54
N VAL A 76 9.72 -4.59 14.11
CA VAL A 76 10.36 -4.23 12.85
C VAL A 76 10.55 -5.46 11.98
N ARG A 77 10.44 -5.30 10.67
CA ARG A 77 10.66 -6.37 9.69
C ARG A 77 12.13 -6.81 9.67
N ALA A 78 12.37 -8.12 9.68
CA ALA A 78 13.72 -8.68 9.53
C ALA A 78 14.34 -8.34 8.16
N GLU A 79 13.53 -8.04 7.15
CA GLU A 79 13.94 -7.61 5.81
C GLU A 79 14.53 -6.18 5.77
N TYR A 80 14.52 -5.46 6.90
CA TYR A 80 15.15 -4.15 7.05
C TYR A 80 16.43 -4.23 7.89
N PRO A 81 17.48 -4.96 7.45
CA PRO A 81 18.67 -5.22 8.29
C PRO A 81 19.42 -3.94 8.68
N ILE A 82 19.39 -2.91 7.83
CA ILE A 82 20.02 -1.61 8.14
C ILE A 82 19.25 -0.92 9.26
N ALA A 83 17.92 -0.87 9.19
CA ALA A 83 17.08 -0.29 10.24
C ALA A 83 17.27 -1.04 11.57
N VAL A 84 17.28 -2.37 11.56
CA VAL A 84 17.52 -3.20 12.75
C VAL A 84 18.85 -2.85 13.39
N ASN A 85 19.95 -2.84 12.62
CA ASN A 85 21.27 -2.49 13.13
C ASN A 85 21.33 -1.05 13.70
N ARG A 86 20.68 -0.09 13.03
CA ARG A 86 20.59 1.30 13.52
C ARG A 86 19.81 1.39 14.83
N LEU A 87 18.71 0.68 14.94
CA LEU A 87 17.91 0.60 16.17
C LEU A 87 18.70 -0.01 17.32
N GLU A 88 19.45 -1.10 17.11
CA GLU A 88 20.29 -1.72 18.14
C GLU A 88 21.38 -0.78 18.64
N ILE A 89 22.09 -0.08 17.71
CA ILE A 89 23.10 0.92 18.07
C ILE A 89 22.46 2.06 18.87
N ALA A 90 21.35 2.60 18.41
CA ALA A 90 20.67 3.73 19.04
C ALA A 90 20.10 3.37 20.41
N LEU A 91 19.53 2.16 20.60
CA LEU A 91 19.06 1.67 21.90
C LEU A 91 20.20 1.54 22.91
N LYS A 92 21.35 1.00 22.45
CA LYS A 92 22.55 0.92 23.30
C LYS A 92 22.97 2.31 23.76
N GLN A 93 23.09 3.27 22.84
CA GLN A 93 23.44 4.65 23.15
C GLN A 93 22.42 5.32 24.08
N ALA A 94 21.12 5.17 23.82
CA ALA A 94 20.08 5.75 24.65
C ALA A 94 20.13 5.22 26.10
N ARG A 95 20.44 3.93 26.30
CA ARG A 95 20.64 3.34 27.61
C ARG A 95 21.93 3.86 28.30
N GLU A 96 23.03 3.95 27.57
CA GLU A 96 24.32 4.47 28.09
C GLU A 96 24.19 5.93 28.54
N TYR A 97 23.41 6.74 27.85
CA TYR A 97 23.15 8.15 28.21
C TYR A 97 22.01 8.34 29.23
N GLY A 98 21.38 7.25 29.71
CA GLY A 98 20.27 7.33 30.66
C GLY A 98 19.00 7.99 30.10
N LEU A 99 18.81 7.94 28.77
CA LEU A 99 17.62 8.50 28.10
C LEU A 99 16.46 7.49 28.11
N ILE A 100 16.75 6.21 28.26
CA ILE A 100 15.81 5.12 28.50
C ILE A 100 16.40 4.20 29.57
N GLY A 101 15.57 3.37 30.20
CA GLY A 101 15.93 2.46 31.29
C GLY A 101 15.33 2.88 32.63
N LYS A 102 16.11 2.82 33.68
CA LYS A 102 15.66 3.15 35.04
C LYS A 102 15.97 4.58 35.43
N ASP A 103 15.05 5.19 36.18
CA ASP A 103 15.21 6.51 36.79
C ASP A 103 15.67 7.61 35.79
N ILE A 104 14.97 7.68 34.65
CA ILE A 104 15.30 8.63 33.57
C ILE A 104 15.38 10.04 34.16
N PHE A 105 16.51 10.71 33.97
CA PHE A 105 16.81 12.05 34.48
C PHE A 105 16.64 12.23 36.02
N GLY A 106 16.71 11.16 36.83
CA GLY A 106 16.49 11.26 38.26
C GLY A 106 15.05 11.58 38.67
N THR A 107 14.08 11.29 37.82
CA THR A 107 12.66 11.64 38.00
C THR A 107 11.83 10.51 38.62
N GLY A 108 12.40 9.33 38.80
CA GLY A 108 11.68 8.11 39.18
C GLY A 108 10.94 7.43 38.04
N PHE A 109 10.94 8.01 36.82
CA PHE A 109 10.33 7.42 35.67
C PHE A 109 11.22 6.35 35.06
N ASN A 110 10.65 5.15 34.84
CA ASN A 110 11.32 4.04 34.20
C ASN A 110 10.64 3.77 32.84
N PHE A 111 11.43 3.58 31.80
CA PHE A 111 10.91 3.15 30.50
C PHE A 111 12.03 2.54 29.67
N ASP A 112 11.88 1.30 29.26
CA ASP A 112 12.85 0.66 28.35
C ASP A 112 12.16 0.12 27.10
N ILE A 113 12.95 -0.14 26.07
CA ILE A 113 12.46 -0.55 24.74
C ILE A 113 13.20 -1.80 24.29
N ASP A 114 12.44 -2.82 23.88
CA ASP A 114 12.95 -4.03 23.24
C ASP A 114 12.58 -4.08 21.77
N LEU A 115 13.47 -4.68 20.95
CA LEU A 115 13.18 -4.98 19.57
C LEU A 115 12.51 -6.35 19.41
N ARG A 116 11.55 -6.43 18.50
CA ARG A 116 10.93 -7.68 18.04
C ARG A 116 11.02 -7.73 16.53
N LEU A 117 11.58 -8.79 16.00
CA LEU A 117 11.76 -8.99 14.57
C LEU A 117 10.56 -9.74 14.00
N GLY A 118 9.87 -9.12 13.04
CA GLY A 118 8.81 -9.75 12.26
C GLY A 118 9.38 -10.54 11.09
N ALA A 119 8.72 -11.64 10.73
CA ALA A 119 9.12 -12.49 9.62
C ALA A 119 8.54 -12.04 8.26
N GLY A 120 8.17 -10.76 8.11
CA GLY A 120 7.75 -10.14 6.87
C GLY A 120 6.29 -10.36 6.45
N ALA A 121 5.46 -10.96 7.28
CA ALA A 121 4.05 -11.14 6.96
C ALA A 121 3.29 -9.81 7.09
N PHE A 122 2.72 -9.31 5.99
CA PHE A 122 1.95 -8.06 5.93
C PHE A 122 0.80 -8.01 6.96
N VAL A 123 0.17 -9.15 7.25
CA VAL A 123 -0.89 -9.23 8.25
C VAL A 123 -0.41 -8.82 9.65
N CYS A 124 0.89 -8.91 9.94
CA CYS A 124 1.46 -8.46 11.23
C CYS A 124 1.47 -6.94 11.39
N GLY A 125 1.20 -6.16 10.33
CA GLY A 125 0.87 -4.73 10.41
C GLY A 125 -0.49 -4.44 11.05
N GLU A 126 -1.39 -5.42 11.12
CA GLU A 126 -2.65 -5.29 11.86
C GLU A 126 -2.38 -5.34 13.38
N GLU A 127 -3.00 -4.42 14.13
CA GLU A 127 -2.62 -4.18 15.53
C GLU A 127 -2.68 -5.42 16.42
N THR A 128 -3.70 -6.27 16.31
CA THR A 128 -3.85 -7.45 17.14
C THR A 128 -2.97 -8.61 16.67
N ALA A 129 -2.73 -8.74 15.37
CA ALA A 129 -1.81 -9.72 14.81
C ALA A 129 -0.36 -9.43 15.22
N LEU A 130 0.03 -8.14 15.21
CA LEU A 130 1.34 -7.69 15.68
C LEU A 130 1.55 -8.05 17.15
N LEU A 131 0.58 -7.75 18.01
CA LEU A 131 0.66 -8.08 19.44
C LEU A 131 0.79 -9.58 19.67
N THR A 132 0.00 -10.38 18.98
CA THR A 132 0.07 -11.86 19.02
C THR A 132 1.46 -12.37 18.61
N SER A 133 2.06 -11.75 17.59
CA SER A 133 3.42 -12.08 17.14
C SER A 133 4.49 -11.71 18.18
N ILE A 134 4.37 -10.56 18.86
CA ILE A 134 5.27 -10.18 19.98
C ILE A 134 5.18 -11.19 21.12
N GLU A 135 3.99 -11.74 21.38
CA GLU A 135 3.75 -12.78 22.39
C GLU A 135 4.39 -14.14 22.03
N GLY A 136 4.99 -14.27 20.85
CA GLY A 136 5.62 -15.51 20.38
C GLY A 136 4.65 -16.49 19.73
N ASN A 137 3.42 -16.07 19.47
CA ASN A 137 2.43 -16.86 18.79
C ASN A 137 2.40 -16.51 17.28
N ARG A 138 1.64 -17.31 16.51
CA ARG A 138 1.40 -16.99 15.10
C ARG A 138 0.69 -15.64 14.99
N GLY A 139 1.20 -14.74 14.14
CA GLY A 139 0.65 -13.41 13.90
C GLY A 139 -0.73 -13.46 13.27
N GLU A 140 -1.74 -13.72 14.06
CA GLU A 140 -3.15 -13.80 13.67
C GLU A 140 -3.98 -12.75 14.43
N PRO A 141 -4.89 -12.04 13.73
CA PRO A 141 -5.73 -11.04 14.37
C PRO A 141 -6.76 -11.64 15.32
N HIS A 142 -7.11 -10.88 16.35
CA HIS A 142 -8.20 -11.16 17.27
C HIS A 142 -9.43 -10.29 17.00
N PRO A 143 -10.65 -10.78 17.33
CA PRO A 143 -11.86 -9.95 17.31
C PRO A 143 -11.75 -8.75 18.24
N ARG A 144 -12.33 -7.63 17.84
CA ARG A 144 -12.50 -6.43 18.67
C ARG A 144 -13.98 -6.13 18.82
N PRO A 145 -14.50 -5.74 19.98
CA PRO A 145 -13.85 -5.55 21.28
C PRO A 145 -13.43 -6.87 22.00
N PRO A 146 -12.48 -6.83 22.95
CA PRO A 146 -11.83 -5.63 23.51
C PRO A 146 -10.76 -5.05 22.59
N PHE A 147 -10.59 -3.71 22.64
CA PHE A 147 -9.51 -3.03 21.92
C PHE A 147 -8.20 -3.12 22.70
N PRO A 148 -7.02 -3.04 22.03
CA PRO A 148 -5.72 -3.13 22.69
C PRO A 148 -5.51 -2.11 23.83
N ALA A 149 -6.10 -0.93 23.75
CA ALA A 149 -6.06 0.05 24.83
C ALA A 149 -6.69 -0.45 26.16
N VAL A 150 -7.51 -1.52 26.09
CA VAL A 150 -8.13 -2.17 27.25
C VAL A 150 -7.47 -3.51 27.53
N LYS A 151 -7.27 -4.33 26.52
CA LYS A 151 -6.68 -5.67 26.62
C LYS A 151 -5.84 -5.94 25.34
N GLY A 152 -4.58 -5.61 25.40
CA GLY A 152 -3.61 -5.79 24.32
C GLY A 152 -2.54 -6.82 24.68
N LEU A 153 -1.28 -6.42 24.56
CA LEU A 153 -0.10 -7.27 24.75
C LEU A 153 -0.11 -7.95 26.13
N PHE A 154 0.06 -9.26 26.16
CA PHE A 154 -0.01 -10.09 27.38
C PHE A 154 -1.29 -9.88 28.19
N GLY A 155 -2.36 -9.49 27.53
CA GLY A 155 -3.65 -9.20 28.18
C GLY A 155 -3.72 -7.85 28.90
N CYS A 156 -2.72 -6.99 28.76
CA CYS A 156 -2.58 -5.70 29.42
C CYS A 156 -2.94 -4.53 28.49
N PRO A 157 -3.34 -3.37 29.04
CA PRO A 157 -3.58 -2.17 28.22
C PRO A 157 -2.35 -1.79 27.41
N THR A 158 -2.54 -1.60 26.11
CA THR A 158 -1.45 -1.36 25.17
C THR A 158 -1.83 -0.27 24.18
N ILE A 159 -0.93 0.68 23.96
CA ILE A 159 -1.02 1.57 22.81
C ILE A 159 -0.08 1.09 21.71
N LEU A 160 -0.55 1.16 20.48
CA LEU A 160 0.23 0.86 19.30
C LEU A 160 0.10 2.01 18.31
N ASN A 161 1.22 2.60 17.91
CA ASN A 161 1.29 3.62 16.88
C ASN A 161 2.34 3.25 15.82
N ASN A 162 2.14 3.76 14.62
CA ASN A 162 3.06 3.63 13.50
C ASN A 162 4.30 4.51 13.71
N VAL A 163 5.42 4.19 13.05
CA VAL A 163 6.70 4.92 13.12
C VAL A 163 6.55 6.40 12.78
N GLU A 164 5.94 6.74 11.64
CA GLU A 164 5.74 8.13 11.23
C GLU A 164 4.88 8.91 12.25
N THR A 165 3.91 8.25 12.89
CA THR A 165 3.12 8.86 13.97
C THR A 165 4.01 9.24 15.14
N TYR A 166 4.88 8.33 15.60
CA TYR A 166 5.81 8.61 16.69
C TYR A 166 6.82 9.69 16.32
N ALA A 167 7.40 9.67 15.13
CA ALA A 167 8.38 10.67 14.69
C ALA A 167 7.84 12.11 14.71
N ASN A 168 6.53 12.31 14.60
CA ASN A 168 5.90 13.61 14.72
C ASN A 168 5.80 14.12 16.18
N ILE A 169 5.82 13.24 17.19
CA ILE A 169 5.56 13.62 18.58
C ILE A 169 6.64 14.56 19.14
N PRO A 170 7.97 14.29 19.01
CA PRO A 170 8.99 15.22 19.47
C PRO A 170 8.91 16.60 18.81
N VAL A 171 8.59 16.64 17.52
CA VAL A 171 8.42 17.89 16.78
C VAL A 171 7.24 18.70 17.35
N ILE A 172 6.13 18.04 17.70
CA ILE A 172 4.97 18.69 18.33
C ILE A 172 5.34 19.25 19.71
N PHE A 173 6.11 18.52 20.52
CA PHE A 173 6.57 19.00 21.82
C PHE A 173 7.53 20.19 21.69
N ASN A 174 8.43 20.16 20.71
CA ASN A 174 9.40 21.22 20.49
C ASN A 174 8.80 22.51 19.90
N LYS A 175 7.86 22.39 18.97
CA LYS A 175 7.28 23.53 18.24
C LYS A 175 5.90 23.97 18.73
N GLY A 176 5.27 23.16 19.56
CA GLY A 176 3.93 23.39 20.09
C GLY A 176 2.80 22.76 19.27
N PRO A 177 1.69 22.40 19.94
CA PRO A 177 0.54 21.75 19.28
C PRO A 177 -0.18 22.69 18.31
N GLU A 178 -0.20 23.98 18.57
CA GLU A 178 -0.81 25.01 17.69
C GLU A 178 -0.03 25.13 16.37
N TRP A 179 1.30 25.09 16.43
CA TRP A 179 2.12 25.06 15.23
C TRP A 179 1.79 23.85 14.35
N PHE A 180 1.70 22.67 14.95
CA PHE A 180 1.37 21.45 14.20
C PHE A 180 -0.04 21.53 13.59
N SER A 181 -1.02 22.00 14.35
CA SER A 181 -2.40 22.13 13.87
C SER A 181 -2.60 23.25 12.85
N SER A 182 -1.66 24.18 12.73
CA SER A 182 -1.68 25.21 11.67
C SER A 182 -1.28 24.66 10.29
N LEU A 183 -0.69 23.48 10.25
CA LEU A 183 -0.37 22.76 9.02
C LEU A 183 -1.48 21.79 8.67
N GLY A 184 -1.74 21.60 7.38
CA GLY A 184 -2.74 20.65 6.91
C GLY A 184 -4.15 21.24 6.85
N THR A 185 -5.15 20.39 7.07
CA THR A 185 -6.57 20.77 7.09
C THR A 185 -7.13 20.68 8.52
N GLU A 186 -8.27 21.32 8.77
CA GLU A 186 -8.92 21.35 10.09
C GLU A 186 -9.13 19.96 10.70
N LEU A 187 -9.55 19.01 9.89
CA LEU A 187 -9.84 17.63 10.33
C LEU A 187 -8.63 16.68 10.15
N SER A 188 -7.63 17.09 9.39
CA SER A 188 -6.41 16.32 9.14
C SER A 188 -5.18 17.21 9.28
N PRO A 189 -4.81 17.61 10.52
CA PRO A 189 -3.67 18.49 10.76
C PRO A 189 -2.32 17.78 10.55
N GLY A 190 -1.30 18.63 10.30
CA GLY A 190 0.08 18.25 10.12
C GLY A 190 0.42 17.85 8.68
N THR A 191 1.51 17.13 8.54
CA THR A 191 2.06 16.66 7.27
C THR A 191 1.85 15.16 7.07
N LYS A 192 2.08 14.69 5.86
CA LYS A 192 2.12 13.26 5.52
C LYS A 192 3.28 12.99 4.56
N VAL A 193 4.01 11.93 4.83
CA VAL A 193 5.04 11.43 3.90
C VAL A 193 4.40 10.46 2.90
N PHE A 194 4.66 10.69 1.61
CA PHE A 194 4.27 9.80 0.53
C PHE A 194 5.49 9.18 -0.13
N ALA A 195 5.42 7.88 -0.41
CA ALA A 195 6.34 7.18 -1.28
C ALA A 195 5.78 7.22 -2.71
N LEU A 196 6.37 8.07 -3.55
CA LEU A 196 5.96 8.23 -4.94
C LEU A 196 6.59 7.15 -5.81
N GLY A 197 5.76 6.45 -6.59
CA GLY A 197 6.18 5.40 -7.49
C GLY A 197 5.29 5.24 -8.71
N GLY A 198 5.58 4.25 -9.54
CA GLY A 198 4.84 3.96 -10.76
C GLY A 198 5.28 4.82 -11.96
N LYS A 199 4.31 5.36 -12.69
CA LYS A 199 4.53 6.16 -13.91
C LYS A 199 4.70 7.65 -13.57
N ILE A 200 5.81 7.98 -12.94
CA ILE A 200 6.16 9.34 -12.50
C ILE A 200 7.65 9.60 -12.76
N ASN A 201 8.03 10.85 -13.07
CA ASN A 201 9.40 11.19 -13.39
C ASN A 201 10.33 11.14 -12.16
N ASN A 202 9.88 11.68 -11.02
CA ASN A 202 10.65 11.71 -9.78
C ASN A 202 10.03 10.73 -8.79
N THR A 203 10.70 9.60 -8.58
CA THR A 203 10.35 8.61 -7.55
C THR A 203 11.07 8.92 -6.25
N GLY A 204 10.49 8.62 -5.11
CA GLY A 204 11.10 8.81 -3.80
C GLY A 204 10.10 9.19 -2.72
N LEU A 205 10.61 9.66 -1.57
CA LEU A 205 9.79 10.16 -0.49
C LEU A 205 9.55 11.66 -0.64
N VAL A 206 8.32 12.08 -0.37
CA VAL A 206 7.93 13.49 -0.31
C VAL A 206 7.07 13.72 0.92
N GLU A 207 7.39 14.76 1.69
CA GLU A 207 6.56 15.22 2.80
C GLU A 207 5.80 16.47 2.37
N VAL A 208 4.48 16.44 2.54
CA VAL A 208 3.59 17.55 2.20
C VAL A 208 2.57 17.80 3.30
N PRO A 209 2.08 19.03 3.46
CA PRO A 209 0.94 19.32 4.33
C PRO A 209 -0.28 18.48 3.89
N MET A 210 -1.04 17.96 4.85
CA MET A 210 -2.33 17.36 4.56
C MET A 210 -3.22 18.33 3.80
N GLY A 211 -3.95 17.87 2.79
CA GLY A 211 -4.76 18.72 1.93
C GLY A 211 -4.03 19.28 0.70
N THR A 212 -2.73 19.01 0.54
CA THR A 212 -2.05 19.22 -0.76
C THR A 212 -2.77 18.45 -1.84
N THR A 213 -2.99 19.03 -3.02
CA THR A 213 -3.74 18.34 -4.07
C THR A 213 -2.93 17.19 -4.69
N LEU A 214 -3.64 16.17 -5.16
CA LEU A 214 -2.99 15.07 -5.90
C LEU A 214 -2.21 15.59 -7.10
N ARG A 215 -2.75 16.59 -7.81
CA ARG A 215 -2.09 17.24 -8.93
C ARG A 215 -0.76 17.87 -8.52
N ASP A 216 -0.72 18.63 -7.44
CA ASP A 216 0.51 19.28 -6.97
C ASP A 216 1.59 18.24 -6.63
N VAL A 217 1.19 17.13 -5.98
CA VAL A 217 2.11 16.04 -5.66
C VAL A 217 2.66 15.38 -6.92
N VAL A 218 1.81 15.11 -7.92
CA VAL A 218 2.21 14.40 -9.14
C VAL A 218 2.97 15.34 -10.09
N GLU A 219 2.44 16.54 -10.38
CA GLU A 219 3.04 17.43 -11.40
C GLU A 219 4.20 18.25 -10.85
N ASN A 220 3.98 18.98 -9.74
CA ASN A 220 4.95 19.96 -9.26
C ASN A 220 6.11 19.29 -8.51
N ILE A 221 5.84 18.23 -7.75
CA ILE A 221 6.85 17.52 -6.96
C ILE A 221 7.37 16.32 -7.72
N GLY A 222 6.47 15.47 -8.21
CA GLY A 222 6.79 14.24 -8.95
C GLY A 222 7.27 14.48 -10.37
N GLY A 223 7.19 15.71 -10.88
CA GLY A 223 7.64 16.07 -12.23
C GLY A 223 6.76 15.52 -13.36
N GLY A 224 5.54 15.13 -13.04
CA GLY A 224 4.54 14.63 -13.99
C GLY A 224 4.79 13.21 -14.50
N VAL A 225 3.93 12.78 -15.41
CA VAL A 225 3.99 11.46 -16.06
C VAL A 225 5.04 11.48 -17.17
N PRO A 226 5.92 10.47 -17.27
CA PRO A 226 7.00 10.46 -18.24
C PRO A 226 6.52 10.36 -19.70
N ASN A 227 7.38 10.78 -20.62
CA ASN A 227 7.18 10.68 -22.09
C ASN A 227 5.96 11.43 -22.63
N GLY A 228 5.49 12.48 -21.94
CA GLY A 228 4.34 13.27 -22.36
C GLY A 228 3.00 12.53 -22.33
N LYS A 229 2.94 11.39 -21.66
CA LYS A 229 1.70 10.64 -21.46
C LYS A 229 0.79 11.32 -20.46
N LYS A 230 -0.49 10.99 -20.54
CA LYS A 230 -1.50 11.55 -19.66
C LYS A 230 -1.59 10.78 -18.33
N PHE A 231 -1.77 11.52 -17.24
CA PHE A 231 -2.18 10.95 -15.97
C PHE A 231 -3.54 10.26 -16.12
N LYS A 232 -3.62 9.01 -15.71
CA LYS A 232 -4.85 8.20 -15.72
C LYS A 232 -5.45 8.09 -14.35
N ALA A 233 -4.64 7.67 -13.39
CA ALA A 233 -5.06 7.44 -12.02
C ALA A 233 -3.86 7.37 -11.07
N ALA A 234 -4.13 7.42 -9.77
CA ALA A 234 -3.17 7.07 -8.73
C ALA A 234 -3.78 6.08 -7.74
N GLN A 235 -3.04 5.06 -7.35
CA GLN A 235 -3.41 4.18 -6.24
C GLN A 235 -2.83 4.74 -4.96
N THR A 236 -3.67 4.98 -3.96
CA THR A 236 -3.26 5.35 -2.61
C THR A 236 -3.55 4.21 -1.64
N GLY A 237 -2.76 4.09 -0.56
CA GLY A 237 -2.98 3.11 0.50
C GLY A 237 -2.71 1.66 0.12
N GLY A 238 -1.94 1.42 -0.94
CA GLY A 238 -1.56 0.07 -1.36
C GLY A 238 -2.75 -0.86 -1.57
N PRO A 239 -2.65 -2.12 -1.12
CA PRO A 239 -3.70 -3.13 -1.29
C PRO A 239 -4.96 -2.85 -0.45
N SER A 240 -4.88 -1.97 0.54
CA SER A 240 -6.02 -1.58 1.39
C SER A 240 -6.72 -0.31 0.91
N GLY A 241 -6.10 0.44 0.02
CA GLY A 241 -6.59 1.72 -0.46
C GLY A 241 -7.46 1.63 -1.69
N GLY A 242 -7.49 2.72 -2.47
CA GLY A 242 -8.32 2.81 -3.66
C GLY A 242 -7.64 3.58 -4.80
N CYS A 243 -8.19 3.42 -5.99
CA CYS A 243 -7.76 4.09 -7.19
C CYS A 243 -8.46 5.45 -7.32
N ILE A 244 -7.67 6.52 -7.45
CA ILE A 244 -8.15 7.90 -7.66
C ILE A 244 -8.01 8.21 -9.16
N PRO A 245 -9.10 8.32 -9.92
CA PRO A 245 -9.03 8.60 -11.35
C PRO A 245 -8.71 10.08 -11.63
N SER A 246 -8.34 10.38 -12.88
CA SER A 246 -8.04 11.74 -13.35
C SER A 246 -9.16 12.76 -13.14
N THR A 247 -10.41 12.31 -13.02
CA THR A 247 -11.56 13.18 -12.69
C THR A 247 -11.48 13.79 -11.29
N TYR A 248 -10.69 13.19 -10.39
CA TYR A 248 -10.40 13.68 -9.04
C TYR A 248 -8.94 14.16 -8.89
N TYR A 249 -8.29 14.58 -9.97
CA TYR A 249 -6.88 14.96 -9.95
C TYR A 249 -6.59 16.15 -9.01
N ASP A 250 -7.54 17.04 -8.84
CA ASP A 250 -7.42 18.22 -7.95
C ASP A 250 -7.94 17.96 -6.53
N ILE A 251 -8.18 16.68 -6.16
CA ILE A 251 -8.64 16.34 -4.81
C ILE A 251 -7.55 16.67 -3.78
N PRO A 252 -7.88 17.34 -2.66
CA PRO A 252 -6.96 17.45 -1.53
C PRO A 252 -6.70 16.07 -0.93
N ILE A 253 -5.43 15.74 -0.70
CA ILE A 253 -5.06 14.44 -0.10
C ILE A 253 -5.10 14.60 1.42
N ASP A 254 -6.24 14.26 2.00
CA ASP A 254 -6.46 14.12 3.45
C ASP A 254 -7.42 12.96 3.74
N PHE A 255 -7.64 12.65 5.03
CA PHE A 255 -8.45 11.49 5.42
C PHE A 255 -9.92 11.63 5.00
N GLU A 256 -10.49 12.81 5.09
CA GLU A 256 -11.90 13.07 4.80
C GLU A 256 -12.18 13.07 3.30
N ASN A 257 -11.38 13.80 2.53
CA ASN A 257 -11.55 13.90 1.08
C ASN A 257 -11.34 12.55 0.40
N LEU A 258 -10.30 11.79 0.78
CA LEU A 258 -10.10 10.46 0.23
C LEU A 258 -11.24 9.50 0.58
N LYS A 259 -11.73 9.56 1.81
CA LYS A 259 -12.88 8.75 2.25
C LYS A 259 -14.15 9.10 1.47
N SER A 260 -14.38 10.37 1.13
CA SER A 260 -15.57 10.80 0.39
C SER A 260 -15.69 10.17 -0.99
N ILE A 261 -14.58 9.83 -1.62
CA ILE A 261 -14.51 9.14 -2.91
C ILE A 261 -14.35 7.62 -2.79
N GLY A 262 -14.42 7.07 -1.56
CA GLY A 262 -14.27 5.63 -1.31
C GLY A 262 -12.82 5.13 -1.33
N CYS A 263 -11.85 6.04 -1.21
CA CYS A 263 -10.44 5.72 -1.08
C CYS A 263 -9.97 5.82 0.38
N MET A 264 -8.78 5.32 0.66
CA MET A 264 -8.14 5.39 1.96
C MET A 264 -6.71 5.94 1.85
N MET A 265 -6.29 6.74 2.83
CA MET A 265 -4.93 7.30 2.86
C MET A 265 -3.85 6.21 2.83
N GLY A 266 -4.05 5.16 3.60
CA GLY A 266 -3.04 4.13 3.82
C GLY A 266 -1.81 4.66 4.53
N SER A 267 -0.71 3.90 4.44
CA SER A 267 0.57 4.28 5.04
C SER A 267 1.30 5.41 4.29
N GLY A 268 0.90 5.71 3.04
CA GLY A 268 1.48 6.78 2.22
C GLY A 268 2.09 6.28 0.91
N GLY A 269 1.90 5.02 0.54
CA GLY A 269 2.21 4.56 -0.82
C GLY A 269 1.33 5.27 -1.85
N LEU A 270 1.93 5.90 -2.85
CA LEU A 270 1.24 6.60 -3.94
C LEU A 270 1.81 6.14 -5.29
N ILE A 271 1.06 5.30 -5.99
CA ILE A 271 1.49 4.70 -7.26
C ILE A 271 0.74 5.37 -8.41
N VAL A 272 1.48 6.14 -9.21
CA VAL A 272 0.94 6.86 -10.37
C VAL A 272 0.83 5.94 -11.58
N MET A 273 -0.25 6.09 -12.33
CA MET A 273 -0.58 5.31 -13.52
C MET A 273 -0.86 6.24 -14.70
N ASP A 274 -0.33 5.86 -15.86
CA ASP A 274 -0.54 6.53 -17.14
C ASP A 274 -1.65 5.88 -17.97
N GLU A 275 -1.91 6.41 -19.14
CA GLU A 275 -2.91 5.92 -20.10
C GLU A 275 -2.64 4.47 -20.57
N ASP A 276 -1.39 3.98 -20.48
CA ASP A 276 -1.02 2.61 -20.83
C ASP A 276 -1.14 1.62 -19.65
N SER A 277 -1.66 2.05 -18.52
CA SER A 277 -1.91 1.19 -17.36
C SER A 277 -3.30 0.54 -17.46
N CYS A 278 -3.37 -0.79 -17.37
CA CYS A 278 -4.63 -1.53 -17.38
C CYS A 278 -5.22 -1.62 -15.98
N MET A 279 -6.43 -1.11 -15.79
CA MET A 279 -7.04 -1.06 -14.45
C MET A 279 -7.50 -2.44 -13.95
N VAL A 280 -7.80 -3.37 -14.86
CA VAL A 280 -8.08 -4.77 -14.50
C VAL A 280 -6.82 -5.47 -13.98
N ASP A 281 -5.68 -5.22 -14.62
CA ASP A 281 -4.39 -5.79 -14.22
C ASP A 281 -3.90 -5.19 -12.87
N ILE A 282 -4.09 -3.89 -12.67
CA ILE A 282 -3.81 -3.23 -11.39
C ILE A 282 -4.66 -3.80 -10.25
N ALA A 283 -5.96 -3.96 -10.45
CA ALA A 283 -6.84 -4.58 -9.46
C ALA A 283 -6.42 -6.01 -9.13
N LYS A 284 -6.06 -6.78 -10.16
CA LYS A 284 -5.54 -8.13 -10.03
C LYS A 284 -4.25 -8.17 -9.23
N PHE A 285 -3.29 -7.29 -9.52
CA PHE A 285 -2.00 -7.20 -8.83
C PHE A 285 -2.17 -7.00 -7.31
N PHE A 286 -2.98 -6.02 -6.89
CA PHE A 286 -3.23 -5.78 -5.47
C PHE A 286 -3.97 -6.93 -4.79
N LEU A 287 -4.88 -7.58 -5.52
CA LEU A 287 -5.60 -8.72 -4.97
C LEU A 287 -4.71 -9.97 -4.87
N GLU A 288 -3.80 -10.20 -5.82
CA GLU A 288 -2.77 -11.26 -5.74
C GLU A 288 -1.91 -11.10 -4.48
N PHE A 289 -1.46 -9.88 -4.23
CA PHE A 289 -0.73 -9.56 -3.00
C PHE A 289 -1.56 -9.90 -1.76
N THR A 290 -2.82 -9.44 -1.68
CA THR A 290 -3.68 -9.71 -0.53
C THR A 290 -3.97 -11.20 -0.33
N VAL A 291 -4.12 -11.97 -1.42
CA VAL A 291 -4.30 -13.43 -1.35
C VAL A 291 -3.06 -14.10 -0.76
N SER A 292 -1.85 -13.68 -1.17
CA SER A 292 -0.59 -14.24 -0.67
C SER A 292 -0.34 -13.90 0.80
N GLU A 293 -0.78 -12.71 1.24
CA GLU A 293 -0.55 -12.18 2.59
C GLU A 293 -1.68 -12.51 3.59
N SER A 294 -2.73 -13.17 3.14
CA SER A 294 -3.82 -13.59 4.04
C SER A 294 -3.33 -14.59 5.08
N CYS A 295 -3.58 -14.32 6.37
CA CYS A 295 -3.25 -15.27 7.44
C CYS A 295 -4.04 -16.59 7.37
N GLY A 296 -5.12 -16.64 6.55
CA GLY A 296 -5.96 -17.81 6.35
C GLY A 296 -6.98 -18.10 7.47
N LYS A 297 -7.08 -17.26 8.51
CA LYS A 297 -7.95 -17.50 9.67
C LYS A 297 -9.44 -17.48 9.32
N CYS A 298 -9.92 -16.41 8.70
CA CYS A 298 -11.34 -16.29 8.38
C CYS A 298 -11.67 -16.66 6.93
N THR A 299 -12.78 -17.37 6.75
CA THR A 299 -13.22 -17.87 5.43
C THR A 299 -13.49 -16.74 4.41
N PRO A 300 -14.12 -15.62 4.76
CA PRO A 300 -14.37 -14.53 3.80
C PRO A 300 -13.09 -14.03 3.15
N CYS A 301 -12.04 -13.78 3.94
CA CYS A 301 -10.73 -13.39 3.40
C CYS A 301 -10.07 -14.54 2.64
N ARG A 302 -9.80 -15.68 3.30
CA ARG A 302 -9.05 -16.81 2.71
C ARG A 302 -9.64 -17.33 1.40
N VAL A 303 -10.95 -17.56 1.36
CA VAL A 303 -11.63 -18.13 0.20
C VAL A 303 -12.14 -17.04 -0.73
N GLY A 304 -12.76 -15.99 -0.19
CA GLY A 304 -13.40 -14.94 -0.98
C GLY A 304 -12.39 -14.16 -1.85
N THR A 305 -11.26 -13.72 -1.28
CA THR A 305 -10.24 -13.00 -2.06
C THR A 305 -9.67 -13.87 -3.18
N LYS A 306 -9.47 -15.18 -2.93
CA LYS A 306 -9.02 -16.12 -3.97
C LYS A 306 -10.05 -16.26 -5.09
N ARG A 307 -11.35 -16.35 -4.77
CA ARG A 307 -12.42 -16.40 -5.79
C ARG A 307 -12.51 -15.13 -6.60
N MET A 308 -12.37 -13.96 -5.97
CA MET A 308 -12.27 -12.70 -6.72
C MET A 308 -11.06 -12.69 -7.67
N LEU A 309 -9.91 -13.19 -7.22
CA LEU A 309 -8.70 -13.27 -8.04
C LEU A 309 -8.87 -14.20 -9.24
N GLU A 310 -9.54 -15.33 -9.07
CA GLU A 310 -9.89 -16.25 -10.15
C GLU A 310 -10.78 -15.59 -11.22
N ILE A 311 -11.75 -14.76 -10.79
CA ILE A 311 -12.61 -13.99 -11.70
C ILE A 311 -11.78 -12.94 -12.45
N LEU A 312 -10.97 -12.12 -11.77
CA LEU A 312 -10.11 -11.13 -12.42
C LEU A 312 -9.12 -11.76 -13.40
N THR A 313 -8.58 -12.91 -13.03
CA THR A 313 -7.68 -13.67 -13.92
C THR A 313 -8.42 -14.11 -15.18
N ARG A 314 -9.64 -14.64 -15.06
CA ARG A 314 -10.49 -15.02 -16.17
C ARG A 314 -10.81 -13.83 -17.10
N ILE A 315 -11.13 -12.67 -16.52
CA ILE A 315 -11.37 -11.42 -17.25
C ILE A 315 -10.10 -10.98 -18.00
N SER A 316 -8.95 -10.93 -17.34
CA SER A 316 -7.67 -10.52 -17.95
C SER A 316 -7.15 -11.52 -19.02
N GLU A 317 -7.65 -12.76 -19.01
CA GLU A 317 -7.38 -13.76 -20.04
C GLU A 317 -8.42 -13.78 -21.19
N GLY A 318 -9.43 -12.92 -21.15
CA GLY A 318 -10.49 -12.87 -22.16
C GLY A 318 -11.55 -13.97 -22.05
N LYS A 319 -11.59 -14.67 -20.92
CA LYS A 319 -12.56 -15.73 -20.62
C LYS A 319 -13.68 -15.28 -19.68
N GLY A 320 -13.67 -13.99 -19.31
CA GLY A 320 -14.69 -13.39 -18.44
C GLY A 320 -16.04 -13.27 -19.14
N GLU A 321 -17.08 -13.24 -18.34
CA GLU A 321 -18.49 -13.06 -18.72
C GLU A 321 -19.05 -11.82 -18.01
N MET A 322 -20.16 -11.24 -18.52
CA MET A 322 -20.72 -10.00 -17.93
C MET A 322 -21.20 -10.21 -16.49
N GLU A 323 -21.68 -11.40 -16.17
CA GLU A 323 -22.11 -11.82 -14.84
C GLU A 323 -20.95 -11.84 -13.84
N ASP A 324 -19.70 -11.90 -14.30
CA ASP A 324 -18.53 -11.84 -13.44
C ASP A 324 -18.40 -10.48 -12.73
N LEU A 325 -18.90 -9.40 -13.32
CA LEU A 325 -18.88 -8.08 -12.69
C LEU A 325 -19.81 -8.03 -11.47
N GLU A 326 -21.01 -8.58 -11.60
CA GLU A 326 -21.97 -8.67 -10.48
C GLU A 326 -21.42 -9.57 -9.37
N LYS A 327 -20.86 -10.73 -9.74
CA LYS A 327 -20.22 -11.66 -8.79
C LYS A 327 -19.04 -11.02 -8.04
N LEU A 328 -18.23 -10.17 -8.71
CA LEU A 328 -17.15 -9.43 -8.06
C LEU A 328 -17.69 -8.44 -7.03
N GLU A 329 -18.76 -7.71 -7.35
CA GLU A 329 -19.39 -6.76 -6.43
C GLU A 329 -20.00 -7.47 -5.22
N GLU A 330 -20.71 -8.58 -5.42
CA GLU A 330 -21.29 -9.40 -4.34
C GLU A 330 -20.21 -9.97 -3.42
N LEU A 331 -19.17 -10.59 -3.99
CA LEU A 331 -18.05 -11.14 -3.23
C LEU A 331 -17.30 -10.05 -2.47
N ALA A 332 -17.07 -8.90 -3.10
CA ALA A 332 -16.41 -7.76 -2.48
C ALA A 332 -17.16 -7.30 -1.22
N ASN A 333 -18.48 -7.07 -1.35
CA ASN A 333 -19.32 -6.67 -0.24
C ASN A 333 -19.35 -7.73 0.88
N PHE A 334 -19.43 -9.01 0.51
CA PHE A 334 -19.40 -10.10 1.48
C PHE A 334 -18.06 -10.14 2.25
N ILE A 335 -16.93 -9.99 1.55
CA ILE A 335 -15.59 -10.01 2.16
C ILE A 335 -15.42 -8.79 3.09
N GLN A 336 -15.83 -7.60 2.66
CA GLN A 336 -15.72 -6.38 3.47
C GLN A 336 -16.50 -6.48 4.78
N THR A 337 -17.72 -7.01 4.73
CA THR A 337 -18.62 -7.05 5.89
C THR A 337 -18.35 -8.20 6.85
N ASN A 338 -17.78 -9.31 6.35
CA ASN A 338 -17.65 -10.54 7.14
C ASN A 338 -16.20 -10.94 7.48
N SER A 339 -15.20 -10.19 7.00
CA SER A 339 -13.81 -10.46 7.37
C SER A 339 -13.50 -9.99 8.78
N LEU A 340 -12.63 -10.74 9.47
CA LEU A 340 -12.29 -10.54 10.86
C LEU A 340 -11.48 -9.26 11.12
N CYS A 341 -10.58 -8.89 10.21
CA CYS A 341 -9.64 -7.78 10.37
C CYS A 341 -9.58 -6.87 9.15
N GLY A 342 -8.88 -5.74 9.30
CA GLY A 342 -8.71 -4.71 8.27
C GLY A 342 -8.16 -5.24 6.95
N LEU A 343 -7.25 -6.23 6.95
CA LEU A 343 -6.71 -6.81 5.72
C LEU A 343 -7.82 -7.35 4.82
N GLY A 344 -8.68 -8.22 5.35
CA GLY A 344 -9.79 -8.76 4.56
C GLY A 344 -10.89 -7.71 4.28
N GLN A 345 -11.19 -6.84 5.25
CA GLN A 345 -12.20 -5.79 5.07
C GLN A 345 -11.85 -4.77 3.99
N THR A 346 -10.55 -4.54 3.73
CA THR A 346 -10.09 -3.59 2.73
C THR A 346 -9.59 -4.23 1.43
N ALA A 347 -9.34 -5.53 1.42
CA ALA A 347 -8.88 -6.28 0.25
C ALA A 347 -9.65 -6.00 -1.05
N PRO A 348 -10.99 -5.84 -1.03
CA PRO A 348 -11.77 -5.54 -2.22
C PRO A 348 -11.66 -4.10 -2.73
N ASN A 349 -11.11 -3.16 -1.96
CA ASN A 349 -11.12 -1.74 -2.30
C ASN A 349 -10.49 -1.41 -3.67
N PRO A 350 -9.30 -1.95 -4.03
CA PRO A 350 -8.73 -1.72 -5.37
C PRO A 350 -9.64 -2.23 -6.49
N VAL A 351 -10.29 -3.37 -6.29
CA VAL A 351 -11.22 -3.95 -7.27
C VAL A 351 -12.46 -3.07 -7.42
N LEU A 352 -13.11 -2.71 -6.31
CA LEU A 352 -14.32 -1.89 -6.32
C LEU A 352 -14.07 -0.50 -6.90
N SER A 353 -12.96 0.15 -6.54
CA SER A 353 -12.63 1.48 -7.06
C SER A 353 -12.32 1.45 -8.55
N THR A 354 -11.56 0.47 -9.04
CA THR A 354 -11.28 0.33 -10.48
C THR A 354 -12.54 -0.05 -11.27
N MET A 355 -13.40 -0.92 -10.76
CA MET A 355 -14.69 -1.24 -11.38
C MET A 355 -15.63 -0.02 -11.43
N ARG A 356 -15.63 0.81 -10.37
CA ARG A 356 -16.45 2.01 -10.31
C ARG A 356 -16.04 3.07 -11.33
N PHE A 357 -14.74 3.32 -11.49
CA PHE A 357 -14.24 4.43 -12.29
C PHE A 357 -13.80 4.03 -13.70
N PHE A 358 -13.54 2.75 -13.95
CA PHE A 358 -13.03 2.23 -15.22
C PHE A 358 -13.81 0.99 -15.69
N ARG A 359 -15.12 0.99 -15.48
CA ARG A 359 -15.99 -0.13 -15.85
C ARG A 359 -15.92 -0.47 -17.35
N ASP A 360 -15.71 0.52 -18.18
CA ASP A 360 -15.52 0.39 -19.62
C ASP A 360 -14.32 -0.51 -19.98
N GLU A 361 -13.22 -0.44 -19.24
CA GLU A 361 -12.08 -1.33 -19.43
C GLU A 361 -12.43 -2.80 -19.11
N TYR A 362 -13.17 -3.04 -18.05
CA TYR A 362 -13.66 -4.38 -17.71
C TYR A 362 -14.58 -4.92 -18.82
N VAL A 363 -15.50 -4.09 -19.32
CA VAL A 363 -16.41 -4.45 -20.42
C VAL A 363 -15.63 -4.77 -21.70
N ALA A 364 -14.61 -3.97 -22.04
CA ALA A 364 -13.75 -4.23 -23.21
C ALA A 364 -13.01 -5.58 -23.09
N HIS A 365 -12.50 -5.91 -21.90
CA HIS A 365 -11.86 -7.21 -21.66
C HIS A 365 -12.86 -8.38 -21.84
N ILE A 366 -14.10 -8.18 -21.40
CA ILE A 366 -15.14 -9.22 -21.43
C ILE A 366 -15.79 -9.34 -22.79
N LYS A 367 -16.33 -8.24 -23.35
CA LYS A 367 -17.10 -8.25 -24.61
C LYS A 367 -16.21 -8.25 -25.84
N ASP A 368 -15.26 -7.30 -25.89
CA ASP A 368 -14.45 -7.07 -27.07
C ASP A 368 -13.21 -7.98 -27.13
N LYS A 369 -12.94 -8.67 -26.02
CA LYS A 369 -11.74 -9.50 -25.84
C LYS A 369 -10.46 -8.73 -26.17
N THR A 370 -10.42 -7.47 -25.71
CA THR A 370 -9.29 -6.55 -25.92
C THR A 370 -8.88 -5.91 -24.60
N CYS A 371 -7.61 -5.60 -24.47
CA CYS A 371 -7.07 -4.79 -23.37
C CYS A 371 -6.76 -3.39 -23.93
N PRO A 372 -7.52 -2.32 -23.59
CA PRO A 372 -7.27 -0.99 -24.14
C PRO A 372 -5.85 -0.47 -23.88
N ALA A 373 -5.27 -0.80 -22.75
CA ALA A 373 -3.90 -0.45 -22.40
C ALA A 373 -2.83 -1.37 -23.01
N GLY A 374 -3.21 -2.45 -23.67
CA GLY A 374 -2.27 -3.40 -24.29
C GLY A 374 -1.34 -4.14 -23.29
N VAL A 375 -1.79 -4.35 -22.06
CA VAL A 375 -1.01 -4.99 -20.98
C VAL A 375 -1.31 -6.48 -20.86
N CYS A 376 -2.59 -6.87 -20.95
CA CYS A 376 -3.03 -8.25 -20.72
C CYS A 376 -2.61 -9.18 -21.86
N LYS A 377 -1.52 -9.92 -21.66
CA LYS A 377 -0.85 -10.73 -22.71
C LYS A 377 -1.79 -11.67 -23.46
N LYS A 378 -2.78 -12.27 -22.81
CA LYS A 378 -3.73 -13.19 -23.45
C LYS A 378 -4.71 -12.48 -24.43
N LEU A 379 -4.90 -11.19 -24.27
CA LEU A 379 -5.77 -10.36 -25.10
C LEU A 379 -5.03 -9.63 -26.21
N LEU A 380 -3.69 -9.63 -26.20
CA LEU A 380 -2.92 -8.96 -27.26
C LEU A 380 -3.16 -9.59 -28.62
N LYS A 381 -3.33 -8.75 -29.61
CA LYS A 381 -3.40 -9.15 -31.02
C LYS A 381 -2.29 -8.42 -31.77
N TYR A 382 -1.45 -9.19 -32.43
CA TYR A 382 -0.42 -8.64 -33.30
C TYR A 382 -0.94 -8.68 -34.75
N SER A 383 -0.78 -7.57 -35.46
CA SER A 383 -1.14 -7.47 -36.88
C SER A 383 -0.04 -6.77 -37.66
N ILE A 384 0.04 -7.04 -38.94
CA ILE A 384 1.00 -6.41 -39.87
C ILE A 384 0.25 -5.39 -40.71
N ILE A 385 0.77 -4.15 -40.74
CA ILE A 385 0.27 -3.07 -41.63
C ILE A 385 0.88 -3.34 -43.00
N GLU A 386 0.05 -3.71 -43.95
CA GLU A 386 0.48 -4.09 -45.33
C GLU A 386 1.31 -3.01 -45.99
N GLU A 387 0.88 -1.74 -45.94
CA GLU A 387 1.55 -0.60 -46.60
C GLU A 387 2.96 -0.38 -46.06
N LYS A 388 3.21 -0.71 -44.81
CA LYS A 388 4.53 -0.58 -44.17
C LYS A 388 5.38 -1.82 -44.35
N CYS A 389 4.79 -2.97 -44.63
CA CYS A 389 5.49 -4.24 -44.73
C CYS A 389 6.28 -4.34 -46.04
N LYS A 390 7.59 -4.46 -45.97
CA LYS A 390 8.49 -4.61 -47.13
C LYS A 390 8.79 -6.07 -47.50
N GLY A 391 8.16 -7.04 -46.85
CA GLY A 391 8.38 -8.46 -47.12
C GLY A 391 9.80 -8.95 -46.86
N CYS A 392 10.47 -8.41 -45.84
CA CYS A 392 11.87 -8.74 -45.53
C CYS A 392 12.07 -10.11 -44.84
N THR A 393 11.01 -10.82 -44.50
CA THR A 393 10.96 -12.14 -43.85
C THR A 393 11.51 -12.21 -42.41
N LEU A 394 12.05 -11.14 -41.87
CA LEU A 394 12.75 -11.17 -40.57
C LEU A 394 11.81 -11.59 -39.42
N CYS A 395 10.57 -11.09 -39.43
CA CYS A 395 9.55 -11.46 -38.44
C CYS A 395 9.16 -12.96 -38.50
N ALA A 396 9.06 -13.51 -39.70
CA ALA A 396 8.73 -14.94 -39.88
C ALA A 396 9.90 -15.83 -39.39
N ARG A 397 11.14 -15.48 -39.75
CA ARG A 397 12.33 -16.24 -39.31
C ARG A 397 12.56 -16.24 -37.79
N ASN A 398 12.13 -15.18 -37.10
CA ASN A 398 12.27 -15.06 -35.65
C ASN A 398 11.00 -15.46 -34.90
N CYS A 399 9.98 -16.00 -35.58
CA CYS A 399 8.79 -16.48 -34.91
C CYS A 399 9.02 -17.89 -34.32
N PRO A 400 9.00 -18.05 -32.99
CA PRO A 400 9.33 -19.35 -32.36
C PRO A 400 8.28 -20.43 -32.61
N VAL A 401 7.11 -20.08 -33.16
CA VAL A 401 5.98 -21.01 -33.39
C VAL A 401 5.50 -20.97 -34.85
N ASP A 402 6.29 -20.38 -35.75
CA ASP A 402 5.96 -20.28 -37.18
C ASP A 402 4.55 -19.72 -37.46
N ALA A 403 4.12 -18.76 -36.66
CA ALA A 403 2.80 -18.13 -36.80
C ALA A 403 2.77 -17.02 -37.87
N ILE A 404 3.88 -16.77 -38.58
CA ILE A 404 3.94 -15.68 -39.56
C ILE A 404 4.30 -16.26 -40.93
N SER A 405 3.44 -16.03 -41.91
CA SER A 405 3.61 -16.46 -43.28
C SER A 405 3.71 -15.28 -44.25
N GLY A 406 4.39 -15.48 -45.37
CA GLY A 406 4.58 -14.51 -46.42
C GLY A 406 5.80 -14.82 -47.27
N ALA A 407 5.88 -14.21 -48.48
CA ALA A 407 7.03 -14.38 -49.35
C ALA A 407 7.92 -13.12 -49.38
N VAL A 408 9.15 -13.24 -49.87
CA VAL A 408 10.06 -12.11 -50.05
C VAL A 408 9.41 -11.03 -50.92
N LYS A 409 9.50 -9.77 -50.50
CA LYS A 409 8.90 -8.58 -51.15
C LYS A 409 7.36 -8.54 -51.18
N THR A 410 6.68 -9.45 -50.44
CA THR A 410 5.23 -9.39 -50.24
C THR A 410 4.89 -9.19 -48.75
N PRO A 411 3.81 -8.50 -48.43
CA PRO A 411 3.37 -8.35 -47.06
C PRO A 411 3.19 -9.69 -46.35
N HIS A 412 3.60 -9.78 -45.09
CA HIS A 412 3.43 -10.98 -44.27
C HIS A 412 2.11 -10.90 -43.47
N VAL A 413 1.62 -12.06 -43.07
CA VAL A 413 0.40 -12.20 -42.26
C VAL A 413 0.71 -13.00 -41.00
N ILE A 414 0.10 -12.61 -39.88
CA ILE A 414 0.21 -13.32 -38.61
C ILE A 414 -1.03 -14.21 -38.42
N ASP A 415 -0.81 -15.50 -38.27
CA ASP A 415 -1.85 -16.45 -37.83
C ASP A 415 -2.09 -16.26 -36.33
N THR A 416 -3.18 -15.59 -36.00
CA THR A 416 -3.54 -15.27 -34.61
C THR A 416 -3.87 -16.51 -33.78
N ALA A 417 -4.23 -17.64 -34.38
CA ALA A 417 -4.51 -18.89 -33.69
C ALA A 417 -3.21 -19.59 -33.24
N LYS A 418 -2.13 -19.50 -34.03
CA LYS A 418 -0.81 -20.05 -33.70
C LYS A 418 0.02 -19.10 -32.85
N CYS A 419 -0.26 -17.79 -32.88
CA CYS A 419 0.55 -16.75 -32.23
C CYS A 419 0.52 -16.86 -30.72
N ILE A 420 1.70 -17.09 -30.09
CA ILE A 420 1.86 -17.12 -28.62
C ILE A 420 2.03 -15.73 -28.02
N LYS A 421 1.91 -14.66 -28.80
CA LYS A 421 1.91 -13.28 -28.36
C LYS A 421 3.20 -12.82 -27.65
N CYS A 422 4.35 -13.37 -28.03
CA CYS A 422 5.65 -13.11 -27.42
C CYS A 422 6.25 -11.72 -27.77
N GLY A 423 5.79 -11.07 -28.84
CA GLY A 423 6.30 -9.76 -29.27
C GLY A 423 7.55 -9.76 -30.14
N ALA A 424 8.27 -10.88 -30.27
CA ALA A 424 9.55 -10.96 -31.00
C ALA A 424 9.48 -10.44 -32.44
N CYS A 425 8.35 -10.62 -33.11
CA CYS A 425 8.14 -10.11 -34.47
C CYS A 425 8.11 -8.56 -34.51
N MET A 426 7.53 -7.92 -33.51
CA MET A 426 7.45 -6.47 -33.42
C MET A 426 8.83 -5.87 -33.11
N ASP A 427 9.58 -6.46 -32.18
CA ASP A 427 10.92 -6.02 -31.76
C ASP A 427 11.92 -6.14 -32.93
N ASN A 428 11.75 -7.13 -33.81
CA ASN A 428 12.58 -7.35 -34.99
C ASN A 428 12.13 -6.58 -36.24
N CYS A 429 10.99 -5.87 -36.20
CA CYS A 429 10.49 -5.17 -37.39
C CYS A 429 11.10 -3.78 -37.59
N ARG A 430 12.16 -3.69 -38.39
CA ARG A 430 12.86 -2.42 -38.70
C ARG A 430 11.98 -1.38 -39.41
N PHE A 431 10.85 -1.77 -39.96
CA PHE A 431 9.94 -0.89 -40.70
C PHE A 431 8.76 -0.40 -39.86
N GLY A 432 8.67 -0.80 -38.60
CA GLY A 432 7.53 -0.47 -37.74
C GLY A 432 6.18 -0.92 -38.31
N ALA A 433 6.20 -2.01 -39.10
CA ALA A 433 5.01 -2.52 -39.78
C ALA A 433 4.16 -3.43 -38.88
N ILE A 434 4.64 -3.82 -37.71
CA ILE A 434 3.91 -4.69 -36.78
C ILE A 434 3.38 -3.85 -35.65
N ILE A 435 2.07 -3.92 -35.44
CA ILE A 435 1.38 -3.24 -34.36
C ILE A 435 0.78 -4.26 -33.37
N ARG A 436 0.69 -3.85 -32.14
CA ARG A 436 0.04 -4.54 -31.04
C ARG A 436 -1.26 -3.81 -30.72
N LYS A 437 -2.35 -4.52 -30.71
CA LYS A 437 -3.68 -4.06 -30.28
C LYS A 437 -4.21 -4.93 -29.16
#